data_234ae29e54e49f9529d39502758d6d94
#
_entry.id   234ae29e54e49f9529d39502758d6d94
#
_cell.length_a   1.000
_cell.length_b   1.000
_cell.length_c   1.000
_cell.angle_alpha   90.00
_cell.angle_beta   90.00
_cell.angle_gamma   90.00
#
_symmetry.space_group_name_H-M   'P 1'
#
loop_
_entity.id
_entity.type
_entity.pdbx_description
1 polymer ?
#
loop_
_entity_poly.entity_id
_entity_poly.type
_entity_poly.pdbx_seq_one_letter_code
_entity_poly.pdbx_strand_id
1 'polypeptide(L)'
;MFKIGDKVKIIGGYVSGRYDWFREGTEGVIREIQLHPTMGVVYMVPQSAYMYPEDRLELVSPATQILHQYQAGDTVIYRNHRTGCFERGVIIRVVPLDRLNILESPVVYNIRTCEGERAGVTDNELMSEEYSLF
;
A
#
# COMPACT_ATOMS: atom_id res chain seq x y z
N MET A 1 -3.95 -10.48 -2.84
CA MET A 1 -3.37 -9.18 -2.44
C MET A 1 -3.15 -9.14 -0.94
N PHE A 2 -2.03 -8.56 -0.54
CA PHE A 2 -1.71 -8.45 0.89
C PHE A 2 -2.11 -7.08 1.43
N LYS A 3 -2.28 -6.99 2.74
CA LYS A 3 -2.62 -5.76 3.44
C LYS A 3 -1.57 -5.43 4.48
N ILE A 4 -1.52 -4.18 4.88
CA ILE A 4 -0.62 -3.74 5.96
C ILE A 4 -0.95 -4.53 7.22
N GLY A 5 0.09 -5.07 7.86
CA GLY A 5 -0.04 -5.91 9.03
C GLY A 5 -0.08 -7.41 8.74
N ASP A 6 -0.23 -7.82 7.47
CA ASP A 6 -0.16 -9.22 7.10
C ASP A 6 1.24 -9.76 7.35
N LYS A 7 1.33 -10.95 7.93
CA LYS A 7 2.60 -11.64 8.09
C LYS A 7 2.84 -12.49 6.85
N VAL A 8 3.97 -12.29 6.21
CA VAL A 8 4.33 -12.94 4.97
C VAL A 8 5.71 -13.59 5.08
N LYS A 9 5.95 -14.52 4.17
CA LYS A 9 7.22 -15.21 4.02
C LYS A 9 7.78 -14.90 2.65
N ILE A 10 9.07 -14.60 2.58
CA ILE A 10 9.72 -14.29 1.32
C ILE A 10 10.05 -15.60 0.62
N ILE A 11 9.55 -15.76 -0.61
CA ILE A 11 9.77 -16.95 -1.43
C ILE A 11 10.52 -16.65 -2.73
N GLY A 12 10.89 -15.40 -2.97
CA GLY A 12 11.62 -15.00 -4.17
C GLY A 12 12.36 -13.69 -4.01
N GLY A 13 12.99 -13.24 -5.08
CA GLY A 13 13.83 -12.04 -5.06
C GLY A 13 13.05 -10.74 -5.00
N TYR A 14 13.72 -9.68 -4.58
CA TYR A 14 13.15 -8.35 -4.51
C TYR A 14 13.11 -7.64 -5.87
N VAL A 15 12.47 -6.47 -5.91
CA VAL A 15 12.19 -5.73 -7.16
C VAL A 15 13.42 -5.42 -7.99
N SER A 16 14.53 -5.04 -7.37
CA SER A 16 15.71 -4.63 -8.13
C SER A 16 16.46 -5.78 -8.80
N GLY A 17 16.17 -7.03 -8.45
CA GLY A 17 16.60 -8.23 -9.17
C GLY A 17 18.10 -8.39 -9.43
N ARG A 18 18.91 -7.52 -8.87
CA ARG A 18 20.31 -7.38 -9.22
C ARG A 18 21.25 -8.33 -8.48
N TYR A 19 20.76 -8.89 -7.38
CA TYR A 19 21.53 -9.78 -6.53
C TYR A 19 20.60 -10.81 -5.91
N ASP A 20 21.08 -12.02 -5.81
CA ASP A 20 20.39 -13.12 -5.13
C ASP A 20 20.47 -13.00 -3.62
N TRP A 21 20.27 -11.79 -3.12
CA TRP A 21 20.40 -11.46 -1.70
C TRP A 21 19.11 -11.63 -0.92
N PHE A 22 18.05 -12.07 -1.59
CA PHE A 22 16.86 -12.30 -0.84
C PHE A 22 17.05 -13.46 0.12
N ARG A 23 16.52 -13.30 1.29
CA ARG A 23 16.56 -14.36 2.30
C ARG A 23 15.28 -15.15 2.19
N GLU A 24 15.26 -16.11 1.29
CA GLU A 24 14.14 -17.02 1.15
C GLU A 24 13.82 -17.64 2.51
N GLY A 25 12.54 -17.66 2.86
CA GLY A 25 12.09 -18.17 4.13
C GLY A 25 12.05 -17.14 5.25
N THR A 26 12.56 -15.92 5.03
CA THR A 26 12.42 -14.85 6.02
C THR A 26 10.97 -14.44 6.14
N GLU A 27 10.47 -14.37 7.36
CA GLU A 27 9.12 -13.90 7.64
C GLU A 27 9.15 -12.45 8.12
N GLY A 28 8.13 -11.71 7.78
CA GLY A 28 8.01 -10.32 8.20
C GLY A 28 6.59 -9.82 8.05
N VAL A 29 6.36 -8.62 8.57
CA VAL A 29 5.04 -7.97 8.54
C VAL A 29 5.07 -6.87 7.50
N ILE A 30 4.07 -6.84 6.63
CA ILE A 30 3.96 -5.82 5.59
C ILE A 30 3.73 -4.47 6.26
N ARG A 31 4.61 -3.52 5.96
CA ARG A 31 4.61 -2.18 6.54
C ARG A 31 4.14 -1.12 5.58
N GLU A 32 4.39 -1.30 4.29
CA GLU A 32 4.08 -0.30 3.29
C GLU A 32 3.72 -0.97 1.98
N ILE A 33 2.81 -0.38 1.24
CA ILE A 33 2.40 -0.85 -0.08
C ILE A 33 2.57 0.31 -1.05
N GLN A 34 3.22 0.04 -2.19
CA GLN A 34 3.45 1.04 -3.22
C GLN A 34 3.06 0.52 -4.59
N LEU A 35 2.71 1.43 -5.48
CA LEU A 35 2.51 1.13 -6.89
C LEU A 35 3.81 1.43 -7.63
N HIS A 36 4.49 0.38 -8.07
CA HIS A 36 5.72 0.49 -8.85
C HIS A 36 5.39 0.72 -10.33
N PRO A 37 6.13 1.59 -11.03
CA PRO A 37 5.83 1.91 -12.45
C PRO A 37 5.82 0.71 -13.38
N THR A 38 6.65 -0.31 -13.15
CA THR A 38 6.76 -1.47 -14.03
C THR A 38 6.33 -2.78 -13.37
N MET A 39 6.47 -2.91 -12.07
CA MET A 39 6.20 -4.16 -11.35
C MET A 39 4.79 -4.26 -10.79
N GLY A 40 4.01 -3.18 -10.86
CA GLY A 40 2.70 -3.13 -10.24
C GLY A 40 2.79 -2.93 -8.74
N VAL A 41 1.93 -3.58 -7.99
CA VAL A 41 1.89 -3.41 -6.52
C VAL A 41 3.06 -4.16 -5.88
N VAL A 42 3.82 -3.45 -5.06
CA VAL A 42 4.95 -4.03 -4.31
C VAL A 42 4.79 -3.74 -2.82
N TYR A 43 5.36 -4.61 -2.01
CA TYR A 43 5.17 -4.61 -0.56
C TYR A 43 6.52 -4.49 0.15
N MET A 44 6.58 -3.59 1.14
CA MET A 44 7.77 -3.45 1.97
C MET A 44 7.69 -4.41 3.15
N VAL A 45 8.72 -5.24 3.26
CA VAL A 45 8.92 -6.14 4.39
C VAL A 45 10.17 -5.65 5.13
N PRO A 46 10.00 -4.94 6.27
CA PRO A 46 11.12 -4.27 6.94
C PRO A 46 12.25 -5.19 7.36
N GLN A 47 11.93 -6.45 7.65
CA GLN A 47 12.92 -7.43 8.09
C GLN A 47 13.97 -7.72 7.04
N SER A 48 13.64 -7.50 5.76
CA SER A 48 14.59 -7.66 4.65
C SER A 48 15.09 -6.33 4.10
N ALA A 49 14.44 -5.22 4.47
CA ALA A 49 14.71 -3.87 3.97
C ALA A 49 14.50 -3.68 2.47
N TYR A 50 13.78 -4.61 1.83
CA TYR A 50 13.50 -4.53 0.40
C TYR A 50 12.00 -4.59 0.12
N MET A 51 11.63 -4.26 -1.12
CA MET A 51 10.25 -4.35 -1.59
C MET A 51 10.10 -5.54 -2.52
N TYR A 52 8.96 -6.22 -2.41
CA TYR A 52 8.69 -7.44 -3.16
C TYR A 52 7.35 -7.35 -3.88
N PRO A 53 7.26 -7.83 -5.13
CA PRO A 53 5.97 -8.02 -5.77
C PRO A 53 5.22 -9.19 -5.11
N GLU A 54 3.92 -9.26 -5.37
CA GLU A 54 3.05 -10.24 -4.72
C GLU A 54 3.49 -11.69 -4.92
N ASP A 55 3.99 -12.02 -6.10
CA ASP A 55 4.41 -13.38 -6.45
C ASP A 55 5.68 -13.83 -5.74
N ARG A 56 6.35 -12.94 -5.03
CA ARG A 56 7.55 -13.25 -4.24
C ARG A 56 7.27 -13.40 -2.76
N LEU A 57 6.01 -13.33 -2.37
CA LEU A 57 5.59 -13.42 -0.98
C LEU A 57 4.49 -14.46 -0.82
N GLU A 58 4.48 -15.11 0.33
CA GLU A 58 3.45 -16.07 0.71
C GLU A 58 2.83 -15.65 2.04
N LEU A 59 1.51 -15.65 2.12
CA LEU A 59 0.82 -15.27 3.36
C LEU A 59 1.05 -16.34 4.43
N VAL A 60 1.54 -15.91 5.59
CA VAL A 60 1.71 -16.77 6.78
C VAL A 60 0.50 -16.61 7.69
N SER A 61 0.16 -15.38 8.03
CA SER A 61 -1.07 -15.11 8.77
C SER A 61 -1.61 -13.72 8.42
N PRO A 62 -2.92 -13.57 8.27
CA PRO A 62 -3.51 -12.29 7.95
C PRO A 62 -3.41 -11.31 9.12
N ALA A 63 -3.49 -10.01 8.81
CA ALA A 63 -3.59 -8.98 9.82
C ALA A 63 -4.82 -9.21 10.71
N THR A 64 -4.67 -8.96 12.02
CA THR A 64 -5.77 -9.14 12.97
C THR A 64 -6.87 -8.09 12.80
N GLN A 65 -6.53 -6.95 12.20
CA GLN A 65 -7.49 -5.88 11.90
C GLN A 65 -7.30 -5.41 10.47
N ILE A 66 -8.39 -5.05 9.82
CA ILE A 66 -8.35 -4.42 8.51
C ILE A 66 -8.11 -2.92 8.76
N LEU A 67 -6.90 -2.45 8.47
CA LEU A 67 -6.50 -1.06 8.71
C LEU A 67 -6.85 -0.13 7.55
N HIS A 68 -7.18 -0.68 6.38
CA HIS A 68 -7.48 0.15 5.21
C HIS A 68 -8.46 -0.54 4.27
N GLN A 69 -9.25 0.29 3.57
CA GLN A 69 -10.23 -0.16 2.60
C GLN A 69 -9.67 -0.22 1.18
N TYR A 70 -8.66 0.60 0.90
CA TYR A 70 -8.13 0.76 -0.45
C TYR A 70 -6.71 0.23 -0.53
N GLN A 71 -6.34 -0.23 -1.73
CA GLN A 71 -5.01 -0.75 -2.01
C GLN A 71 -4.31 0.12 -3.04
N ALA A 72 -2.99 0.03 -3.10
CA ALA A 72 -2.23 0.67 -4.16
C ALA A 72 -2.71 0.15 -5.52
N GLY A 73 -2.90 1.07 -6.45
CA GLY A 73 -3.46 0.77 -7.76
C GLY A 73 -4.97 0.99 -7.87
N ASP A 74 -5.67 1.15 -6.76
CA ASP A 74 -7.11 1.42 -6.78
C ASP A 74 -7.38 2.82 -7.29
N THR A 75 -8.43 2.95 -8.12
CA THR A 75 -8.93 4.25 -8.56
C THR A 75 -9.97 4.74 -7.55
N VAL A 76 -9.78 5.96 -7.09
CA VAL A 76 -10.63 6.57 -6.05
C VAL A 76 -10.99 7.98 -6.42
N ILE A 77 -12.00 8.51 -5.73
CA ILE A 77 -12.38 9.91 -5.81
C ILE A 77 -11.94 10.60 -4.52
N TYR A 78 -11.13 11.62 -4.65
CA TYR A 78 -10.61 12.41 -3.55
C TYR A 78 -11.38 13.72 -3.44
N ARG A 79 -11.85 14.02 -2.23
CA ARG A 79 -12.50 15.29 -1.94
C ARG A 79 -11.43 16.31 -1.55
N ASN A 80 -11.23 17.29 -2.40
CA ASN A 80 -10.28 18.37 -2.14
C ASN A 80 -10.91 19.39 -1.19
N HIS A 81 -10.44 19.43 0.05
CA HIS A 81 -10.99 20.34 1.07
C HIS A 81 -10.75 21.81 0.74
N ARG A 82 -9.73 22.10 -0.02
CA ARG A 82 -9.37 23.47 -0.39
C ARG A 82 -10.36 24.08 -1.38
N THR A 83 -10.79 23.30 -2.35
CA THR A 83 -11.67 23.77 -3.42
C THR A 83 -13.11 23.27 -3.28
N GLY A 84 -13.33 22.25 -2.46
CA GLY A 84 -14.61 21.56 -2.37
C GLY A 84 -14.92 20.67 -3.57
N CYS A 85 -14.01 20.58 -4.53
CA CYS A 85 -14.18 19.77 -5.72
C CYS A 85 -13.70 18.34 -5.49
N PHE A 86 -14.21 17.43 -6.33
CA PHE A 86 -13.77 16.05 -6.34
C PHE A 86 -12.72 15.83 -7.42
N GLU A 87 -11.70 15.07 -7.10
CA GLU A 87 -10.63 14.72 -8.03
C GLU A 87 -10.55 13.20 -8.13
N ARG A 88 -10.40 12.70 -9.36
CA ARG A 88 -10.16 11.29 -9.60
C ARG A 88 -8.66 11.02 -9.47
N GLY A 89 -8.30 9.97 -8.75
CA GLY A 89 -6.91 9.63 -8.55
C GLY A 89 -6.68 8.14 -8.40
N VAL A 90 -5.41 7.77 -8.40
CA VAL A 90 -4.97 6.40 -8.18
C VAL A 90 -4.13 6.36 -6.90
N ILE A 91 -4.40 5.38 -6.05
CA ILE A 91 -3.61 5.18 -4.85
C ILE A 91 -2.25 4.64 -5.25
N ILE A 92 -1.20 5.37 -4.89
CA ILE A 92 0.17 4.99 -5.20
C ILE A 92 0.91 4.46 -3.98
N ARG A 93 0.38 4.70 -2.77
CA ARG A 93 1.05 4.30 -1.55
C ARG A 93 0.06 4.16 -0.41
N VAL A 94 0.25 3.13 0.41
CA VAL A 94 -0.51 2.92 1.65
C VAL A 94 0.51 2.79 2.77
N VAL A 95 0.44 3.66 3.77
CA VAL A 95 1.41 3.69 4.86
C VAL A 95 0.69 3.83 6.20
N PRO A 96 1.21 3.22 7.28
CA PRO A 96 0.67 3.46 8.61
C PRO A 96 1.01 4.88 9.06
N LEU A 97 0.09 5.52 9.75
CA LEU A 97 0.29 6.87 10.28
C LEU A 97 1.41 6.89 11.32
N ASP A 98 1.47 5.89 12.17
CA ASP A 98 2.54 5.72 13.15
C ASP A 98 3.42 4.54 12.74
N ARG A 99 4.64 4.84 12.30
CA ARG A 99 5.58 3.81 11.84
C ARG A 99 6.14 2.94 12.96
N LEU A 100 5.98 3.36 14.21
CA LEU A 100 6.47 2.61 15.36
C LEU A 100 5.46 1.55 15.82
N ASN A 101 4.18 1.77 15.57
CA ASN A 101 3.12 0.86 16.00
C ASN A 101 2.19 0.51 14.83
N ILE A 102 2.73 -0.25 13.92
CA ILE A 102 2.09 -0.61 12.65
C ILE A 102 0.77 -1.37 12.83
N LEU A 103 0.65 -2.16 13.90
CA LEU A 103 -0.51 -3.04 14.11
C LEU A 103 -1.73 -2.30 14.65
N GLU A 104 -1.54 -1.12 15.22
CA GLU A 104 -2.62 -0.34 15.83
C GLU A 104 -2.86 1.00 15.16
N SER A 105 -1.95 1.42 14.30
CA SER A 105 -2.04 2.74 13.66
C SER A 105 -3.03 2.72 12.51
N PRO A 106 -3.84 3.79 12.36
CA PRO A 106 -4.58 3.98 11.12
C PRO A 106 -3.62 4.17 9.96
N VAL A 107 -4.11 3.95 8.74
CA VAL A 107 -3.31 4.16 7.55
C VAL A 107 -3.68 5.47 6.87
N VAL A 108 -2.74 6.01 6.13
CA VAL A 108 -2.96 7.12 5.20
C VAL A 108 -2.52 6.69 3.81
N TYR A 109 -3.05 7.39 2.82
CA TYR A 109 -2.82 7.09 1.41
C TYR A 109 -2.12 8.24 0.74
N ASN A 110 -1.23 7.92 -0.18
CA ASN A 110 -0.76 8.89 -1.16
C ASN A 110 -1.47 8.57 -2.46
N ILE A 111 -2.06 9.58 -3.08
CA ILE A 111 -2.78 9.42 -4.34
C ILE A 111 -2.16 10.31 -5.40
N ARG A 112 -2.30 9.89 -6.66
CA ARG A 112 -1.90 10.68 -7.82
C ARG A 112 -3.15 11.12 -8.57
N THR A 113 -3.34 12.42 -8.67
CA THR A 113 -4.44 13.02 -9.44
C THR A 113 -3.88 13.73 -10.66
N CYS A 114 -4.75 14.23 -11.52
CA CYS A 114 -4.34 15.02 -12.69
C CYS A 114 -3.61 16.32 -12.29
N GLU A 115 -3.79 16.80 -11.08
CA GLU A 115 -3.14 18.02 -10.58
C GLU A 115 -1.88 17.74 -9.77
N GLY A 116 -1.50 16.46 -9.61
CA GLY A 116 -0.30 16.08 -8.88
C GLY A 116 -0.59 15.07 -7.78
N GLU A 117 0.37 14.90 -6.88
CA GLU A 117 0.27 13.94 -5.80
C GLU A 117 -0.31 14.59 -4.55
N ARG A 118 -1.12 13.82 -3.80
CA ARG A 118 -1.66 14.21 -2.51
C ARG A 118 -1.21 13.18 -1.48
N ALA A 119 -0.58 13.63 -0.42
CA ALA A 119 -0.09 12.77 0.64
C ALA A 119 -0.95 12.89 1.90
N GLY A 120 -0.92 11.86 2.75
CA GLY A 120 -1.59 11.88 4.03
C GLY A 120 -3.11 11.87 3.95
N VAL A 121 -3.66 11.30 2.90
CA VAL A 121 -5.11 11.25 2.69
C VAL A 121 -5.70 10.11 3.51
N THR A 122 -6.79 10.39 4.22
CA THR A 122 -7.47 9.38 5.04
C THR A 122 -8.63 8.73 4.30
N ASP A 123 -9.13 7.61 4.84
CA ASP A 123 -10.30 6.92 4.28
C ASP A 123 -11.51 7.85 4.13
N ASN A 124 -11.69 8.77 5.09
CA ASN A 124 -12.84 9.68 5.08
C ASN A 124 -12.82 10.68 3.92
N GLU A 125 -11.65 10.92 3.35
CA GLU A 125 -11.49 11.84 2.23
C GLU A 125 -11.62 11.16 0.87
N LEU A 126 -11.81 9.84 0.87
CA LEU A 126 -11.87 9.03 -0.34
C LEU A 126 -13.22 8.34 -0.47
N MET A 127 -13.63 8.10 -1.70
CA MET A 127 -14.73 7.21 -2.03
C MET A 127 -14.34 6.38 -3.24
N SER A 128 -14.97 5.22 -3.38
CA SER A 128 -14.72 4.38 -4.54
C SER A 128 -15.32 5.04 -5.79
N GLU A 129 -14.70 4.79 -6.93
CA GLU A 129 -15.17 5.34 -8.21
C GLU A 129 -16.61 4.94 -8.52
N GLU A 130 -17.04 3.77 -8.07
CA GLU A 130 -18.41 3.29 -8.30
C GLU A 130 -19.47 4.21 -7.70
N TYR A 131 -19.17 4.84 -6.57
CA TYR A 131 -20.12 5.74 -5.91
C TYR A 131 -20.17 7.13 -6.54
N SER A 132 -19.18 7.49 -7.34
CA SER A 132 -19.13 8.82 -7.96
C SER A 132 -20.07 8.98 -9.15
N LEU A 133 -20.66 7.90 -9.63
CA LEU A 133 -21.58 7.90 -10.76
C LEU A 133 -23.02 8.30 -10.39
N PHE A 134 -23.27 8.55 -9.15
CA PHE A 134 -24.62 8.87 -8.66
C PHE A 134 -24.69 10.23 -8.03
#